data_8e89f42aad346a57694c0f4806646d8c
#
_entry.id   8e89f42aad346a57694c0f4806646d8c
#
_cell.length_a   1.000
_cell.length_b   1.000
_cell.length_c   1.000
_cell.angle_alpha   90.00
_cell.angle_beta   90.00
_cell.angle_gamma   90.00
#
_symmetry.space_group_name_H-M   'P 1'
#
loop_
_entity.id
_entity.type
_entity.pdbx_description
1 polymer ?
#
loop_
_entity_poly.entity_id
_entity_poly.type
_entity_poly.pdbx_seq_one_letter_code
_entity_poly.pdbx_strand_id
1 'polypeptide(L)'
;YAITKCSFFTKSGITTKYLLLGYGIKLFGGFAYGYIYSHWYSGGDTWEYFDCSKLMHDAFYVNPRYYFQLVFGSCNYTPTDAEFLKIITPIAHWSDERTYFILRINAILQWFSFGNYYVHTVFWVFFSMLGTVAFYRTLKVYFPNYTIFMYVLLFLQPSIFFWGSGVHKDGLTLMAL
;
A
#
# COMPACT_ATOMS: atom_id res chain seq x y z
N TYR A 1 5.29 17.60 -1.10
CA TYR A 1 5.85 18.09 -2.37
C TYR A 1 5.16 17.46 -3.59
N ALA A 2 5.08 16.13 -3.71
CA ALA A 2 4.47 15.46 -4.88
C ALA A 2 3.01 15.91 -5.10
N ILE A 3 2.19 15.93 -4.07
CA ILE A 3 0.78 16.33 -4.14
C ILE A 3 0.62 17.80 -4.58
N THR A 4 1.56 18.67 -4.24
CA THR A 4 1.47 20.11 -4.52
C THR A 4 2.09 20.52 -5.85
N LYS A 5 2.98 19.71 -6.43
CA LYS A 5 3.75 20.06 -7.64
C LYS A 5 3.48 19.15 -8.84
N CYS A 6 3.10 17.89 -8.61
CA CYS A 6 2.82 16.98 -9.72
C CYS A 6 1.56 17.42 -10.49
N SER A 7 1.69 17.49 -11.82
CA SER A 7 0.59 17.90 -12.72
C SER A 7 -0.65 17.00 -12.61
N PHE A 8 -0.46 15.73 -12.23
CA PHE A 8 -1.55 14.79 -12.00
C PHE A 8 -2.51 15.29 -10.92
N PHE A 9 -1.99 15.78 -9.79
CA PHE A 9 -2.78 16.31 -8.68
C PHE A 9 -3.26 17.74 -8.96
N THR A 10 -2.40 18.62 -9.45
CA THR A 10 -2.75 20.04 -9.65
C THR A 10 -3.79 20.25 -10.75
N LYS A 11 -3.84 19.35 -11.75
CA LYS A 11 -4.85 19.36 -12.82
C LYS A 11 -6.10 18.52 -12.49
N SER A 12 -6.24 18.02 -11.27
CA SER A 12 -7.41 17.22 -10.88
C SER A 12 -8.70 18.04 -10.78
N GLY A 13 -8.57 19.35 -10.59
CA GLY A 13 -9.69 20.23 -10.31
C GLY A 13 -10.13 20.23 -8.84
N ILE A 14 -9.32 19.61 -7.97
CA ILE A 14 -9.40 19.73 -6.51
C ILE A 14 -8.35 20.76 -6.09
N THR A 15 -8.71 21.74 -5.27
CA THR A 15 -7.72 22.71 -4.79
C THR A 15 -6.69 22.03 -3.90
N THR A 16 -5.46 22.51 -3.91
CA THR A 16 -4.33 21.95 -3.16
C THR A 16 -4.64 21.76 -1.67
N LYS A 17 -5.40 22.68 -1.07
CA LYS A 17 -5.83 22.59 0.33
C LYS A 17 -6.65 21.32 0.59
N TYR A 18 -7.64 21.04 -0.26
CA TYR A 18 -8.46 19.83 -0.14
C TYR A 18 -7.68 18.57 -0.49
N LEU A 19 -6.73 18.61 -1.43
CA LEU A 19 -5.84 17.47 -1.68
C LEU A 19 -5.01 17.11 -0.45
N LEU A 20 -4.43 18.12 0.21
CA LEU A 20 -3.65 17.90 1.44
C LEU A 20 -4.54 17.44 2.60
N LEU A 21 -5.74 18.03 2.74
CA LEU A 21 -6.71 17.58 3.73
C LEU A 21 -7.11 16.12 3.50
N GLY A 22 -7.45 15.75 2.27
CA GLY A 22 -7.81 14.38 1.92
C GLY A 22 -6.68 13.39 2.18
N TYR A 23 -5.43 13.78 1.88
CA TYR A 23 -4.25 12.98 2.20
C TYR A 23 -4.07 12.81 3.71
N GLY A 24 -4.22 13.89 4.49
CA GLY A 24 -4.15 13.84 5.95
C GLY A 24 -5.23 12.94 6.57
N ILE A 25 -6.46 13.03 6.06
CA ILE A 25 -7.57 12.16 6.47
C ILE A 25 -7.22 10.69 6.18
N LYS A 26 -6.73 10.36 4.99
CA LYS A 26 -6.33 9.00 4.64
C LYS A 26 -5.14 8.50 5.47
N LEU A 27 -4.16 9.37 5.79
CA LEU A 27 -3.07 9.01 6.70
C LEU A 27 -3.60 8.65 8.10
N PHE A 28 -4.53 9.44 8.62
CA PHE A 28 -5.17 9.12 9.89
C PHE A 28 -5.89 7.76 9.82
N GLY A 29 -6.64 7.51 8.73
CA GLY A 29 -7.30 6.22 8.50
C GLY A 29 -6.32 5.05 8.45
N GLY A 30 -5.20 5.20 7.74
CA GLY A 30 -4.17 4.16 7.63
C GLY A 30 -3.45 3.89 8.97
N PHE A 31 -3.17 4.93 9.75
CA PHE A 31 -2.59 4.77 11.08
C PHE A 31 -3.58 4.13 12.05
N ALA A 32 -4.84 4.56 12.04
CA ALA A 32 -5.90 3.94 12.83
C ALA A 32 -6.09 2.46 12.46
N TYR A 33 -6.07 2.15 11.15
CA TYR A 33 -6.14 0.78 10.65
C TYR A 33 -5.01 -0.09 11.22
N GLY A 34 -3.75 0.34 11.08
CA GLY A 34 -2.61 -0.38 11.61
C GLY A 34 -2.66 -0.56 13.13
N TYR A 35 -3.07 0.49 13.86
CA TYR A 35 -3.21 0.46 15.31
C TYR A 35 -4.32 -0.52 15.78
N ILE A 36 -5.49 -0.45 15.15
CA ILE A 36 -6.62 -1.33 15.46
C ILE A 36 -6.24 -2.79 15.22
N TYR A 37 -5.63 -3.08 14.08
CA TYR A 37 -5.26 -4.46 13.73
C TYR A 37 -4.15 -5.01 14.64
N SER A 38 -3.20 -4.20 15.07
CA SER A 38 -2.15 -4.66 15.99
C SER A 38 -2.66 -4.93 17.42
N HIS A 39 -3.70 -4.22 17.88
CA HIS A 39 -4.15 -4.30 19.28
C HIS A 39 -5.38 -5.18 19.48
N TRP A 40 -6.28 -5.25 18.48
CA TRP A 40 -7.56 -5.99 18.64
C TRP A 40 -7.71 -7.20 17.71
N TYR A 41 -6.91 -7.29 16.63
CA TYR A 41 -7.05 -8.36 15.64
C TYR A 41 -5.77 -9.19 15.44
N SER A 42 -4.82 -9.13 16.37
CA SER A 42 -3.55 -9.89 16.31
C SER A 42 -2.76 -9.68 15.01
N GLY A 43 -2.87 -8.48 14.43
CA GLY A 43 -2.14 -8.08 13.22
C GLY A 43 -2.96 -8.17 11.92
N GLY A 44 -3.64 -9.29 11.68
CA GLY A 44 -4.34 -9.54 10.41
C GLY A 44 -3.44 -9.38 9.17
N ASP A 45 -4.04 -9.41 7.97
CA ASP A 45 -3.32 -9.38 6.70
C ASP A 45 -2.35 -8.19 6.57
N THR A 46 -2.69 -7.04 7.14
CA THR A 46 -1.88 -5.82 6.98
C THR A 46 -0.51 -5.93 7.64
N TRP A 47 -0.45 -6.51 8.84
CA TRP A 47 0.81 -6.76 9.55
C TRP A 47 1.52 -7.99 8.98
N GLU A 48 0.78 -9.02 8.58
CA GLU A 48 1.35 -10.19 7.93
C GLU A 48 2.07 -9.82 6.62
N TYR A 49 1.48 -8.97 5.77
CA TYR A 49 2.15 -8.47 4.56
C TYR A 49 3.38 -7.62 4.90
N PHE A 50 3.30 -6.81 5.93
CA PHE A 50 4.43 -6.00 6.37
C PHE A 50 5.57 -6.88 6.91
N ASP A 51 5.27 -7.83 7.81
CA ASP A 51 6.26 -8.70 8.44
C ASP A 51 6.91 -9.65 7.44
N CYS A 52 6.12 -10.27 6.55
CA CYS A 52 6.66 -11.10 5.47
C CYS A 52 7.58 -10.29 4.54
N SER A 53 7.20 -9.06 4.20
CA SER A 53 8.04 -8.20 3.37
C SER A 53 9.34 -7.77 4.06
N LYS A 54 9.32 -7.65 5.38
CA LYS A 54 10.52 -7.41 6.19
C LYS A 54 11.47 -8.60 6.14
N LEU A 55 10.95 -9.83 6.27
CA LEU A 55 11.75 -11.05 6.09
C LEU A 55 12.38 -11.09 4.69
N MET A 56 11.64 -10.73 3.64
CA MET A 56 12.18 -10.64 2.29
C MET A 56 13.29 -9.58 2.18
N HIS A 57 13.12 -8.42 2.80
CA HIS A 57 14.13 -7.37 2.84
C HIS A 57 15.38 -7.82 3.61
N ASP A 58 15.21 -8.46 4.77
CA ASP A 58 16.29 -8.90 5.63
C ASP A 58 17.12 -10.02 4.97
N ALA A 59 16.54 -10.78 4.03
CA ALA A 59 17.26 -11.72 3.19
C ALA A 59 18.42 -11.08 2.38
N PHE A 60 18.34 -9.77 2.10
CA PHE A 60 19.43 -9.03 1.45
C PHE A 60 20.73 -9.05 2.27
N TYR A 61 20.62 -8.98 3.59
CA TYR A 61 21.77 -8.96 4.49
C TYR A 61 22.38 -10.36 4.70
N VAL A 62 21.62 -11.43 4.41
CA VAL A 62 22.13 -12.79 4.39
C VAL A 62 22.84 -13.05 3.07
N ASN A 63 22.12 -12.83 1.96
CA ASN A 63 22.66 -12.93 0.61
C ASN A 63 21.84 -12.05 -0.33
N PRO A 64 22.41 -11.01 -0.97
CA PRO A 64 21.69 -10.15 -1.89
C PRO A 64 20.95 -10.90 -3.01
N ARG A 65 21.51 -12.03 -3.46
CA ARG A 65 20.87 -12.88 -4.49
C ARG A 65 19.50 -13.38 -4.03
N TYR A 66 19.36 -13.73 -2.74
CA TYR A 66 18.07 -14.20 -2.20
C TYR A 66 17.01 -13.10 -2.22
N TYR A 67 17.36 -11.87 -1.85
CA TYR A 67 16.44 -10.74 -1.96
C TYR A 67 15.96 -10.53 -3.40
N PHE A 68 16.88 -10.48 -4.38
CA PHE A 68 16.50 -10.29 -5.77
C PHE A 68 15.67 -11.46 -6.29
N GLN A 69 15.92 -12.67 -5.86
CA GLN A 69 15.13 -13.84 -6.21
C GLN A 69 13.73 -13.78 -5.59
N LEU A 70 13.58 -13.32 -4.34
CA LEU A 70 12.29 -13.13 -3.69
C LEU A 70 11.46 -12.04 -4.36
N VAL A 71 12.09 -10.91 -4.73
CA VAL A 71 11.37 -9.76 -5.30
C VAL A 71 11.06 -9.95 -6.79
N PHE A 72 11.97 -10.48 -7.57
CA PHE A 72 11.85 -10.55 -9.04
C PHE A 72 11.80 -11.97 -9.61
N GLY A 73 12.12 -12.98 -8.81
CA GLY A 73 12.09 -14.39 -9.24
C GLY A 73 10.69 -14.99 -9.20
N SER A 74 10.61 -16.28 -9.57
CA SER A 74 9.38 -17.07 -9.45
C SER A 74 9.13 -17.42 -7.99
N CYS A 75 7.87 -17.49 -7.59
CA CYS A 75 7.40 -18.08 -6.33
C CYS A 75 6.70 -19.43 -6.63
N ASN A 76 6.13 -20.05 -5.59
CA ASN A 76 5.37 -21.30 -5.72
C ASN A 76 6.21 -22.50 -6.22
N TYR A 77 7.46 -22.62 -5.76
CA TYR A 77 8.31 -23.78 -5.98
C TYR A 77 9.10 -24.11 -4.71
N THR A 78 9.62 -25.33 -4.61
CA THR A 78 10.48 -25.73 -3.50
C THR A 78 11.96 -25.57 -3.91
N PRO A 79 12.70 -24.62 -3.34
CA PRO A 79 14.11 -24.46 -3.64
C PRO A 79 14.94 -25.66 -3.20
N THR A 80 16.00 -25.95 -3.95
CA THR A 80 17.01 -26.96 -3.57
C THR A 80 18.03 -26.42 -2.58
N ASP A 81 18.18 -25.11 -2.48
CA ASP A 81 19.08 -24.45 -1.54
C ASP A 81 18.47 -24.45 -0.13
N ALA A 82 19.11 -25.15 0.80
CA ALA A 82 18.64 -25.30 2.17
C ALA A 82 18.65 -23.99 2.98
N GLU A 83 19.55 -23.07 2.67
CA GLU A 83 19.60 -21.74 3.32
C GLU A 83 18.45 -20.86 2.83
N PHE A 84 18.23 -20.83 1.52
CA PHE A 84 17.09 -20.11 0.94
C PHE A 84 15.75 -20.68 1.40
N LEU A 85 15.66 -22.01 1.55
CA LEU A 85 14.46 -22.67 2.06
C LEU A 85 14.10 -22.21 3.48
N LYS A 86 15.10 -22.01 4.36
CA LYS A 86 14.87 -21.47 5.72
C LYS A 86 14.31 -20.06 5.69
N ILE A 87 14.68 -19.25 4.70
CA ILE A 87 14.20 -17.87 4.56
C ILE A 87 12.75 -17.85 4.06
N ILE A 88 12.40 -18.71 3.11
CA ILE A 88 11.04 -18.70 2.55
C ILE A 88 10.00 -19.40 3.43
N THR A 89 10.41 -20.36 4.26
CA THR A 89 9.49 -21.13 5.12
C THR A 89 8.57 -20.24 5.98
N PRO A 90 9.05 -19.17 6.63
CA PRO A 90 8.21 -18.27 7.41
C PRO A 90 7.44 -17.25 6.56
N ILE A 91 7.69 -17.17 5.25
CA ILE A 91 6.98 -16.22 4.38
C ILE A 91 5.61 -16.80 4.03
N ALA A 92 4.57 -16.26 4.62
CA ALA A 92 3.20 -16.57 4.22
C ALA A 92 2.99 -16.21 2.74
N HIS A 93 2.04 -16.87 2.11
CA HIS A 93 1.66 -16.63 0.70
C HIS A 93 2.74 -16.94 -0.36
N TRP A 94 3.81 -17.67 -0.01
CA TRP A 94 4.79 -18.12 -1.00
C TRP A 94 4.17 -18.88 -2.18
N SER A 95 3.09 -19.62 -1.94
CA SER A 95 2.34 -20.37 -2.95
C SER A 95 1.19 -19.61 -3.61
N ASP A 96 0.86 -18.40 -3.14
CA ASP A 96 -0.20 -17.55 -3.70
C ASP A 96 0.39 -16.36 -4.47
N GLU A 97 0.58 -16.52 -5.77
CA GLU A 97 1.19 -15.50 -6.63
C GLU A 97 0.50 -14.13 -6.56
N ARG A 98 -0.82 -14.09 -6.34
CA ARG A 98 -1.59 -12.84 -6.30
C ARG A 98 -1.27 -12.03 -5.04
N THR A 99 -1.26 -12.69 -3.90
CA THR A 99 -0.88 -12.05 -2.64
C THR A 99 0.61 -11.80 -2.57
N TYR A 100 1.42 -12.71 -3.12
CA TYR A 100 2.88 -12.55 -3.17
C TYR A 100 3.32 -11.30 -3.95
N PHE A 101 2.57 -10.87 -4.95
CA PHE A 101 2.83 -9.60 -5.65
C PHE A 101 2.84 -8.39 -4.70
N ILE A 102 1.95 -8.38 -3.71
CA ILE A 102 1.89 -7.31 -2.69
C ILE A 102 3.13 -7.36 -1.80
N LEU A 103 3.58 -8.55 -1.42
CA LEU A 103 4.79 -8.72 -0.62
C LEU A 103 6.02 -8.17 -1.34
N ARG A 104 6.11 -8.32 -2.67
CA ARG A 104 7.21 -7.76 -3.48
C ARG A 104 7.25 -6.24 -3.43
N ILE A 105 6.08 -5.59 -3.60
CA ILE A 105 5.98 -4.14 -3.50
C ILE A 105 6.40 -3.69 -2.09
N ASN A 106 5.89 -4.36 -1.06
CA ASN A 106 6.24 -4.07 0.31
C ASN A 106 7.74 -4.27 0.57
N ALA A 107 8.36 -5.33 0.06
CA ALA A 107 9.80 -5.58 0.22
C ALA A 107 10.67 -4.46 -0.40
N ILE A 108 10.23 -3.87 -1.52
CA ILE A 108 10.88 -2.69 -2.10
C ILE A 108 10.68 -1.47 -1.20
N LEU A 109 9.48 -1.28 -0.67
CA LEU A 109 9.17 -0.14 0.20
C LEU A 109 9.88 -0.23 1.56
N GLN A 110 10.33 -1.42 2.01
CA GLN A 110 11.09 -1.57 3.25
C GLN A 110 12.38 -0.73 3.25
N TRP A 111 13.02 -0.54 2.09
CA TRP A 111 14.20 0.32 1.95
C TRP A 111 13.94 1.78 2.32
N PHE A 112 12.69 2.24 2.17
CA PHE A 112 12.28 3.63 2.43
C PHE A 112 11.56 3.78 3.78
N SER A 113 10.97 2.71 4.29
CA SER A 113 10.24 2.71 5.56
C SER A 113 11.10 2.33 6.77
N PHE A 114 12.32 1.83 6.52
CA PHE A 114 13.28 1.44 7.57
C PHE A 114 12.68 0.45 8.59
N GLY A 115 11.84 -0.48 8.15
CA GLY A 115 11.17 -1.43 9.03
C GLY A 115 10.11 -0.84 9.95
N ASN A 116 9.62 0.39 9.67
CA ASN A 116 8.56 1.02 10.45
C ASN A 116 7.23 0.97 9.70
N TYR A 117 6.23 0.28 10.29
CA TYR A 117 4.91 0.10 9.69
C TYR A 117 4.20 1.44 9.37
N TYR A 118 4.27 2.42 10.26
CA TYR A 118 3.57 3.70 10.04
C TYR A 118 4.22 4.54 8.95
N VAL A 119 5.56 4.50 8.83
CA VAL A 119 6.26 5.11 7.68
C VAL A 119 5.89 4.39 6.39
N HIS A 120 5.79 3.05 6.42
CA HIS A 120 5.36 2.23 5.30
C HIS A 120 3.95 2.60 4.83
N THR A 121 3.03 2.82 5.77
CA THR A 121 1.65 3.25 5.51
C THR A 121 1.59 4.58 4.75
N VAL A 122 2.54 5.50 4.93
CA VAL A 122 2.60 6.77 4.18
C VAL A 122 2.67 6.53 2.67
N PHE A 123 3.47 5.55 2.24
CA PHE A 123 3.59 5.19 0.81
C PHE A 123 2.29 4.56 0.29
N TRP A 124 1.68 3.66 1.08
CA TRP A 124 0.43 3.02 0.71
C TRP A 124 -0.72 4.02 0.57
N VAL A 125 -0.83 4.95 1.50
CA VAL A 125 -1.79 6.05 1.42
C VAL A 125 -1.54 6.91 0.18
N PHE A 126 -0.28 7.14 -0.19
CA PHE A 126 0.05 7.88 -1.41
C PHE A 126 -0.43 7.14 -2.68
N PHE A 127 -0.23 5.83 -2.77
CA PHE A 127 -0.76 5.03 -3.89
C PHE A 127 -2.29 5.05 -3.93
N SER A 128 -2.94 4.85 -2.80
CA SER A 128 -4.39 4.95 -2.68
C SER A 128 -4.91 6.35 -3.08
N MET A 129 -4.16 7.40 -2.77
CA MET A 129 -4.49 8.79 -3.16
C MET A 129 -4.46 8.97 -4.68
N LEU A 130 -3.51 8.34 -5.39
CA LEU A 130 -3.46 8.37 -6.86
C LEU A 130 -4.77 7.81 -7.44
N GLY A 131 -5.20 6.63 -6.99
CA GLY A 131 -6.45 6.03 -7.43
C GLY A 131 -7.69 6.88 -7.09
N THR A 132 -7.76 7.38 -5.85
CA THR A 132 -8.88 8.23 -5.42
C THR A 132 -9.01 9.48 -6.28
N VAL A 133 -7.88 10.14 -6.61
CA VAL A 133 -7.88 11.35 -7.45
C VAL A 133 -8.18 11.01 -8.91
N ALA A 134 -7.68 9.89 -9.43
CA ALA A 134 -8.02 9.44 -10.77
C ALA A 134 -9.52 9.20 -10.91
N PHE A 135 -10.10 8.49 -9.94
CA PHE A 135 -11.53 8.20 -9.90
C PHE A 135 -12.36 9.48 -9.77
N TYR A 136 -11.94 10.42 -8.91
CA TYR A 136 -12.58 11.74 -8.82
C TYR A 136 -12.59 12.47 -10.18
N ARG A 137 -11.46 12.47 -10.90
CA ARG A 137 -11.37 13.11 -12.22
C ARG A 137 -12.32 12.50 -13.22
N THR A 138 -12.45 11.18 -13.23
CA THR A 138 -13.37 10.45 -14.10
C THR A 138 -14.81 10.82 -13.78
N LEU A 139 -15.20 10.75 -12.50
CA LEU A 139 -16.58 11.10 -12.09
C LEU A 139 -16.92 12.56 -12.37
N LYS A 140 -15.97 13.47 -12.23
CA LYS A 140 -16.18 14.89 -12.50
C LYS A 140 -16.58 15.17 -13.96
N VAL A 141 -16.11 14.34 -14.92
CA VAL A 141 -16.51 14.47 -16.32
C VAL A 141 -18.00 14.18 -16.50
N TYR A 142 -18.51 13.17 -15.79
CA TYR A 142 -19.92 12.76 -15.88
C TYR A 142 -20.85 13.60 -14.99
N PHE A 143 -20.34 14.10 -13.87
CA PHE A 143 -21.13 14.79 -12.85
C PHE A 143 -20.51 16.14 -12.44
N PRO A 144 -20.39 17.11 -13.36
CA PRO A 144 -19.64 18.36 -13.11
C PRO A 144 -20.21 19.22 -11.98
N ASN A 145 -21.52 19.13 -11.72
CA ASN A 145 -22.21 19.93 -10.69
C ASN A 145 -22.12 19.35 -9.27
N TYR A 146 -21.59 18.13 -9.10
CA TYR A 146 -21.55 17.42 -7.82
C TYR A 146 -20.13 17.29 -7.24
N THR A 147 -19.25 18.21 -7.54
CA THR A 147 -17.81 18.12 -7.21
C THR A 147 -17.53 17.97 -5.70
N ILE A 148 -18.26 18.71 -4.85
CA ILE A 148 -18.13 18.64 -3.39
C ILE A 148 -18.64 17.29 -2.89
N PHE A 149 -19.78 16.86 -3.36
CA PHE A 149 -20.38 15.58 -2.98
C PHE A 149 -19.45 14.42 -3.35
N MET A 150 -18.87 14.42 -4.55
CA MET A 150 -17.92 13.41 -4.99
C MET A 150 -16.63 13.41 -4.16
N TYR A 151 -16.15 14.61 -3.78
CA TYR A 151 -14.99 14.69 -2.88
C TYR A 151 -15.31 14.02 -1.53
N VAL A 152 -16.44 14.36 -0.91
CA VAL A 152 -16.88 13.77 0.36
C VAL A 152 -17.03 12.25 0.22
N LEU A 153 -17.70 11.79 -0.85
CA LEU A 153 -17.91 10.37 -1.12
C LEU A 153 -16.58 9.60 -1.24
N LEU A 154 -15.61 10.13 -1.97
CA LEU A 154 -14.35 9.41 -2.24
C LEU A 154 -13.33 9.49 -1.12
N PHE A 155 -13.33 10.56 -0.34
CA PHE A 155 -12.33 10.75 0.72
C PHE A 155 -12.83 10.39 2.12
N LEU A 156 -14.15 10.45 2.36
CA LEU A 156 -14.74 10.24 3.68
C LEU A 156 -15.61 8.97 3.76
N GLN A 157 -15.84 8.26 2.65
CA GLN A 157 -16.55 6.98 2.72
C GLN A 157 -15.73 5.98 3.56
N PRO A 158 -16.32 5.36 4.59
CA PRO A 158 -15.59 4.49 5.52
C PRO A 158 -14.78 3.38 4.85
N SER A 159 -15.31 2.76 3.80
CA SER A 159 -14.59 1.70 3.07
C SER A 159 -13.32 2.22 2.40
N ILE A 160 -13.38 3.36 1.71
CA ILE A 160 -12.22 3.95 1.01
C ILE A 160 -11.26 4.59 2.02
N PHE A 161 -11.80 5.22 3.06
CA PHE A 161 -11.03 5.88 4.10
C PHE A 161 -10.25 4.88 4.95
N PHE A 162 -10.88 3.80 5.40
CA PHE A 162 -10.28 2.85 6.33
C PHE A 162 -9.54 1.74 5.59
N TRP A 163 -10.23 0.95 4.78
CA TRP A 163 -9.65 -0.20 4.07
C TRP A 163 -8.67 0.21 2.96
N GLY A 164 -8.97 1.28 2.24
CA GLY A 164 -8.12 1.80 1.18
C GLY A 164 -6.88 2.55 1.66
N SER A 165 -6.66 2.70 2.98
CA SER A 165 -5.53 3.46 3.53
C SER A 165 -4.51 2.61 4.29
N GLY A 166 -4.82 1.36 4.62
CA GLY A 166 -3.89 0.42 5.25
C GLY A 166 -2.88 -0.17 4.27
N VAL A 167 -1.92 -0.93 4.81
CA VAL A 167 -1.00 -1.78 4.02
C VAL A 167 -1.78 -3.00 3.55
N HIS A 168 -2.63 -2.80 2.53
CA HIS A 168 -3.58 -3.79 2.05
C HIS A 168 -3.81 -3.67 0.54
N LYS A 169 -4.19 -4.77 -0.11
CA LYS A 169 -4.45 -4.83 -1.55
C LYS A 169 -5.50 -3.83 -2.05
N ASP A 170 -6.43 -3.41 -1.19
CA ASP A 170 -7.53 -2.51 -1.58
C ASP A 170 -7.02 -1.13 -2.01
N GLY A 171 -5.94 -0.62 -1.40
CA GLY A 171 -5.29 0.61 -1.82
C GLY A 171 -4.69 0.54 -3.24
N LEU A 172 -4.08 -0.60 -3.60
CA LEU A 172 -3.57 -0.84 -4.96
C LEU A 172 -4.69 -1.08 -5.96
N THR A 173 -5.74 -1.80 -5.58
CA THR A 173 -6.92 -2.00 -6.44
C THR A 173 -7.55 -0.65 -6.79
N LEU A 174 -7.67 0.25 -5.82
CA LEU A 174 -8.17 1.60 -6.06
C LEU A 174 -7.24 2.41 -7.00
N MET A 175 -5.92 2.17 -6.94
CA MET A 175 -4.96 2.82 -7.85
C MET A 175 -5.07 2.27 -9.28
N ALA A 176 -5.45 1.00 -9.44
CA ALA A 176 -5.54 0.31 -10.73
C ALA A 176 -6.84 0.58 -11.49
N LEU A 177 -7.86 1.17 -10.83
CA LEU A 177 -9.13 1.61 -11.42
C LEU A 177 -8.97 2.92 -12.20
#